data_2b1d8a35bd9bb5fae451cde657a2aa5e
#
_entry.id   2b1d8a35bd9bb5fae451cde657a2aa5e
#
_cell.length_a   1.000
_cell.length_b   1.000
_cell.length_c   1.000
_cell.angle_alpha   90.00
_cell.angle_beta   90.00
_cell.angle_gamma   90.00
#
_symmetry.space_group_name_H-M   'P 1'
#
loop_
_entity.id
_entity.type
_entity.pdbx_description
1 polymer ?
#
loop_
_entity_poly.entity_id
_entity_poly.type
_entity_poly.pdbx_seq_one_letter_code
_entity_poly.pdbx_strand_id
1 'polypeptide(L)'
;LNLECYVIGGFVRDILLNRDHKKDIDIVAVGRGIELALKVSELIPFHPKVQVFKNYGTAMLRYDDIDVEFVGARKESYTHDSRNPLVENGTLKDDQERRDFTINALAFSLNSENFGDLVDPFNGVEDLKNKIIKTPLNPDITYSDDPLRMMRAIRFATQLNFEIESDSLEAISKNKDRINIISGERIVDELHKILASDKPSIGFLHLYQTGLLDIILPELTALNNVEEVEGHTHKNNFYHTLEVVDNICPNTDDVWLRW
;
A
#
# COMPACT_ATOMS: atom_id res chain seq x y z
N LEU A 1 28.91 -10.02 6.18
CA LEU A 1 28.16 -9.83 7.44
C LEU A 1 27.44 -11.10 7.89
N ASN A 2 27.30 -12.15 7.08
CA ASN A 2 26.44 -13.32 7.36
C ASN A 2 25.04 -12.91 7.85
N LEU A 3 24.42 -11.96 7.19
CA LEU A 3 23.05 -11.52 7.47
C LEU A 3 22.15 -12.08 6.39
N GLU A 4 21.07 -12.72 6.80
CA GLU A 4 19.98 -13.06 5.88
C GLU A 4 19.34 -11.78 5.38
N CYS A 5 19.19 -11.63 4.06
CA CYS A 5 18.58 -10.46 3.45
C CYS A 5 17.74 -10.82 2.22
N TYR A 6 16.72 -9.99 1.98
CA TYR A 6 15.70 -10.24 0.97
C TYR A 6 15.24 -8.92 0.35
N VAL A 7 15.00 -8.91 -0.96
CA VAL A 7 14.20 -7.86 -1.61
C VAL A 7 12.73 -8.18 -1.37
N ILE A 8 11.92 -7.20 -1.00
CA ILE A 8 10.55 -7.45 -0.58
C ILE A 8 9.60 -6.34 -1.06
N GLY A 9 8.32 -6.65 -1.10
CA GLY A 9 7.29 -5.62 -1.25
C GLY A 9 6.90 -5.29 -2.68
N GLY A 10 6.63 -4.00 -2.93
CA GLY A 10 6.11 -3.52 -4.21
C GLY A 10 7.00 -3.84 -5.40
N PHE A 11 8.32 -3.81 -5.22
CA PHE A 11 9.28 -4.15 -6.28
C PHE A 11 9.14 -5.60 -6.73
N VAL A 12 9.05 -6.56 -5.78
CA VAL A 12 8.87 -7.99 -6.09
C VAL A 12 7.53 -8.24 -6.80
N ARG A 13 6.44 -7.64 -6.29
CA ARG A 13 5.13 -7.69 -6.94
C ARG A 13 5.19 -7.19 -8.37
N ASP A 14 5.80 -6.02 -8.61
CA ASP A 14 5.81 -5.39 -9.92
C ASP A 14 6.68 -6.19 -10.93
N ILE A 15 7.78 -6.82 -10.48
CA ILE A 15 8.53 -7.80 -11.29
C ILE A 15 7.62 -8.95 -11.73
N LEU A 16 6.88 -9.57 -10.80
CA LEU A 16 6.01 -10.71 -11.09
C LEU A 16 4.83 -10.34 -12.01
N LEU A 17 4.41 -9.08 -11.98
CA LEU A 17 3.37 -8.54 -12.86
C LEU A 17 3.90 -8.04 -14.21
N ASN A 18 5.21 -8.11 -14.47
CA ASN A 18 5.87 -7.51 -15.64
C ASN A 18 5.51 -6.01 -15.82
N ARG A 19 5.37 -5.27 -14.71
CA ARG A 19 5.14 -3.83 -14.73
C ARG A 19 6.49 -3.10 -14.72
N ASP A 20 6.50 -1.85 -15.22
CA ASP A 20 7.68 -0.99 -15.11
C ASP A 20 8.10 -0.89 -13.64
N HIS A 21 9.37 -1.24 -13.38
CA HIS A 21 9.87 -1.30 -12.02
C HIS A 21 10.02 0.12 -11.49
N LYS A 22 9.44 0.35 -10.33
CA LYS A 22 9.73 1.57 -9.58
C LYS A 22 11.20 1.55 -9.19
N LYS A 23 11.79 2.73 -9.13
CA LYS A 23 13.18 2.93 -8.75
C LYS A 23 13.40 2.79 -7.23
N ASP A 24 12.39 2.30 -6.50
CA ASP A 24 12.40 2.12 -5.05
C ASP A 24 12.51 0.62 -4.73
N ILE A 25 13.62 0.21 -4.12
CA ILE A 25 13.89 -1.18 -3.74
C ILE A 25 13.97 -1.27 -2.23
N ASP A 26 13.08 -2.08 -1.62
CA ASP A 26 13.11 -2.39 -0.20
C ASP A 26 13.93 -3.65 0.07
N ILE A 27 14.95 -3.55 0.90
CA ILE A 27 15.74 -4.68 1.39
C ILE A 27 15.49 -4.89 2.88
N VAL A 28 14.99 -6.07 3.22
CA VAL A 28 14.86 -6.51 4.61
C VAL A 28 16.06 -7.35 4.99
N ALA A 29 16.72 -7.00 6.09
CA ALA A 29 17.78 -7.78 6.72
C ALA A 29 17.30 -8.38 8.04
N VAL A 30 17.52 -9.67 8.26
CA VAL A 30 17.24 -10.29 9.57
C VAL A 30 18.33 -9.82 10.53
N GLY A 31 18.03 -8.74 11.28
CA GLY A 31 18.96 -8.09 12.20
C GLY A 31 19.31 -6.64 11.79
N ARG A 32 20.57 -6.38 11.48
CA ARG A 32 21.14 -5.03 11.40
C ARG A 32 21.08 -4.40 10.00
N GLY A 33 19.90 -3.89 9.59
CA GLY A 33 19.69 -3.28 8.27
C GLY A 33 20.59 -2.07 8.00
N ILE A 34 20.79 -1.18 8.99
CA ILE A 34 21.66 0.00 8.85
C ILE A 34 23.13 -0.42 8.55
N GLU A 35 23.62 -1.45 9.25
CA GLU A 35 24.98 -1.93 9.05
C GLU A 35 25.16 -2.57 7.66
N LEU A 36 24.11 -3.26 7.18
CA LEU A 36 24.08 -3.79 5.82
C LEU A 36 24.17 -2.65 4.79
N ALA A 37 23.39 -1.58 4.94
CA ALA A 37 23.43 -0.42 4.04
C ALA A 37 24.83 0.22 3.96
N LEU A 38 25.50 0.39 5.11
CA LEU A 38 26.85 0.93 5.17
C LEU A 38 27.85 0.03 4.45
N LYS A 39 27.76 -1.28 4.64
CA LYS A 39 28.63 -2.25 3.95
C LYS A 39 28.39 -2.30 2.44
N VAL A 40 27.13 -2.23 2.02
CA VAL A 40 26.77 -2.17 0.59
C VAL A 40 27.36 -0.91 -0.04
N SER A 41 27.23 0.24 0.61
CA SER A 41 27.84 1.50 0.14
C SER A 41 29.36 1.41 -0.02
N GLU A 42 30.08 0.72 0.88
CA GLU A 42 31.54 0.51 0.77
C GLU A 42 31.93 -0.34 -0.46
N LEU A 43 31.04 -1.20 -0.94
CA LEU A 43 31.28 -2.11 -2.06
C LEU A 43 30.85 -1.56 -3.42
N ILE A 44 29.96 -0.56 -3.44
CA ILE A 44 29.49 0.07 -4.67
C ILE A 44 30.51 1.13 -5.14
N PRO A 45 30.79 1.25 -6.45
CA PRO A 45 31.61 2.33 -7.00
C PRO A 45 31.09 3.70 -6.54
N PHE A 46 32.02 4.64 -6.28
CA PHE A 46 31.75 6.00 -5.81
C PHE A 46 31.20 6.09 -4.37
N HIS A 47 31.04 4.98 -3.65
CA HIS A 47 30.60 4.94 -2.25
C HIS A 47 29.42 5.88 -1.95
N PRO A 48 28.23 5.61 -2.49
CA PRO A 48 27.09 6.50 -2.36
C PRO A 48 26.77 6.76 -0.89
N LYS A 49 26.42 8.02 -0.56
CA LYS A 49 26.13 8.43 0.81
C LYS A 49 24.91 7.67 1.35
N VAL A 50 25.06 7.04 2.51
CA VAL A 50 23.98 6.39 3.24
C VAL A 50 23.28 7.43 4.13
N GLN A 51 21.96 7.58 3.98
CA GLN A 51 21.10 8.33 4.87
C GLN A 51 20.55 7.39 5.94
N VAL A 52 20.83 7.69 7.22
CA VAL A 52 20.42 6.82 8.34
C VAL A 52 19.28 7.46 9.11
N PHE A 53 18.17 6.76 9.24
CA PHE A 53 16.97 7.14 9.97
C PHE A 53 16.89 6.34 11.28
N LYS A 54 17.68 6.75 12.28
CA LYS A 54 17.85 6.00 13.54
C LYS A 54 16.55 5.69 14.28
N ASN A 55 15.61 6.64 14.28
CA ASN A 55 14.33 6.49 14.97
C ASN A 55 13.44 5.40 14.34
N TYR A 56 13.66 5.07 13.06
CA TYR A 56 12.91 4.05 12.33
C TYR A 56 13.72 2.76 12.14
N GLY A 57 15.00 2.77 12.52
CA GLY A 57 15.89 1.62 12.30
C GLY A 57 16.18 1.34 10.83
N THR A 58 16.03 2.34 9.95
CA THR A 58 16.20 2.21 8.49
C THR A 58 17.37 3.04 7.98
N ALA A 59 17.87 2.67 6.81
CA ALA A 59 18.86 3.44 6.07
C ALA A 59 18.54 3.38 4.58
N MET A 60 18.84 4.47 3.88
CA MET A 60 18.61 4.60 2.44
C MET A 60 19.93 4.98 1.76
N LEU A 61 20.18 4.39 0.61
CA LEU A 61 21.20 4.85 -0.31
C LEU A 61 20.58 5.04 -1.70
N ARG A 62 21.13 6.01 -2.42
CA ARG A 62 20.77 6.26 -3.81
C ARG A 62 21.95 5.90 -4.71
N TYR A 63 21.69 5.03 -5.68
CA TYR A 63 22.65 4.66 -6.70
C TYR A 63 22.02 4.91 -8.08
N ASP A 64 22.64 5.81 -8.83
CA ASP A 64 22.05 6.40 -10.04
C ASP A 64 20.68 7.01 -9.75
N ASP A 65 19.63 6.46 -10.34
CA ASP A 65 18.25 6.88 -10.17
C ASP A 65 17.41 5.86 -9.36
N ILE A 66 18.08 4.92 -8.68
CA ILE A 66 17.47 3.90 -7.84
C ILE A 66 17.67 4.26 -6.37
N ASP A 67 16.58 4.33 -5.63
CA ASP A 67 16.59 4.46 -4.18
C ASP A 67 16.46 3.07 -3.55
N VAL A 68 17.42 2.71 -2.69
CA VAL A 68 17.43 1.42 -1.99
C VAL A 68 17.30 1.66 -0.50
N GLU A 69 16.18 1.21 0.06
CA GLU A 69 15.92 1.27 1.50
C GLU A 69 16.31 -0.06 2.17
N PHE A 70 17.02 0.04 3.29
CA PHE A 70 17.43 -1.10 4.12
C PHE A 70 16.71 -1.02 5.45
N VAL A 71 15.95 -2.05 5.78
CA VAL A 71 15.20 -2.18 7.04
C VAL A 71 15.62 -3.44 7.77
N GLY A 72 15.70 -3.38 9.09
CA GLY A 72 15.78 -4.60 9.90
C GLY A 72 14.43 -5.31 9.88
N ALA A 73 14.43 -6.64 9.75
CA ALA A 73 13.22 -7.43 9.94
C ALA A 73 12.67 -7.18 11.35
N ARG A 74 11.37 -6.89 11.44
CA ARG A 74 10.75 -6.47 12.69
C ARG A 74 9.40 -7.13 12.92
N LYS A 75 9.12 -7.34 14.19
CA LYS A 75 7.80 -7.69 14.71
C LYS A 75 7.14 -6.43 15.24
N GLU A 76 5.89 -6.23 14.91
CA GLU A 76 5.09 -5.09 15.37
C GLU A 76 3.97 -5.57 16.30
N SER A 77 3.71 -4.82 17.36
CA SER A 77 2.54 -4.99 18.21
C SER A 77 1.85 -3.66 18.41
N TYR A 78 0.51 -3.66 18.33
CA TYR A 78 -0.29 -2.44 18.33
C TYR A 78 -1.13 -2.34 19.59
N THR A 79 -1.42 -1.10 20.03
CA THR A 79 -2.40 -0.80 21.06
C THR A 79 -3.62 -0.18 20.41
N HIS A 80 -4.82 -0.42 20.95
CA HIS A 80 -6.08 0.03 20.32
C HIS A 80 -6.12 1.53 20.02
N ASP A 81 -5.50 2.36 20.86
CA ASP A 81 -5.60 3.83 20.76
C ASP A 81 -4.47 4.47 19.95
N SER A 82 -3.59 3.67 19.35
CA SER A 82 -2.45 4.17 18.60
C SER A 82 -2.17 3.29 17.39
N ARG A 83 -1.95 3.91 16.25
CA ARG A 83 -1.43 3.27 15.04
C ARG A 83 0.10 3.11 15.04
N ASN A 84 0.79 3.66 16.04
CA ASN A 84 2.25 3.54 16.15
C ASN A 84 2.57 2.23 16.89
N PRO A 85 3.20 1.24 16.21
CA PRO A 85 3.50 -0.02 16.84
C PRO A 85 4.66 0.08 17.82
N LEU A 86 4.67 -0.82 18.79
CA LEU A 86 5.89 -1.22 19.46
C LEU A 86 6.65 -2.14 18.51
N VAL A 87 7.93 -1.83 18.28
CA VAL A 87 8.78 -2.52 17.32
C VAL A 87 9.86 -3.30 18.03
N GLU A 88 9.96 -4.58 17.69
CA GLU A 88 11.02 -5.49 18.15
C GLU A 88 11.71 -6.12 16.94
N ASN A 89 12.94 -6.63 17.14
CA ASN A 89 13.61 -7.41 16.10
C ASN A 89 12.80 -8.67 15.81
N GLY A 90 12.60 -8.96 14.55
CA GLY A 90 11.81 -10.10 14.08
C GLY A 90 12.56 -10.96 13.06
N THR A 91 11.90 -12.03 12.66
CA THR A 91 12.29 -12.88 11.53
C THR A 91 11.74 -12.29 10.23
N LEU A 92 12.15 -12.84 9.07
CA LEU A 92 11.52 -12.50 7.78
C LEU A 92 10.00 -12.73 7.84
N LYS A 93 9.56 -13.84 8.44
CA LYS A 93 8.14 -14.15 8.55
C LYS A 93 7.38 -13.12 9.37
N ASP A 94 7.92 -12.65 10.49
CA ASP A 94 7.31 -11.58 11.29
C ASP A 94 7.17 -10.29 10.46
N ASP A 95 8.18 -9.96 9.64
CA ASP A 95 8.13 -8.79 8.75
C ASP A 95 7.08 -8.95 7.64
N GLN A 96 6.92 -10.15 7.10
CA GLN A 96 5.89 -10.44 6.09
C GLN A 96 4.47 -10.42 6.70
N GLU A 97 4.28 -10.95 7.92
CA GLU A 97 2.99 -10.98 8.64
C GLU A 97 2.42 -9.58 8.91
N ARG A 98 3.29 -8.61 9.25
CA ARG A 98 2.87 -7.23 9.54
C ARG A 98 2.52 -6.40 8.29
N ARG A 99 2.79 -6.89 7.07
CA ARG A 99 2.51 -6.16 5.84
C ARG A 99 1.02 -6.06 5.58
N ASP A 100 0.67 -5.09 4.75
CA ASP A 100 -0.73 -4.80 4.44
C ASP A 100 -1.41 -5.92 3.63
N PHE A 101 -0.74 -6.42 2.54
CA PHE A 101 -1.33 -7.39 1.63
C PHE A 101 -0.35 -8.51 1.28
N THR A 102 -0.89 -9.70 0.97
CA THR A 102 -0.13 -10.88 0.57
C THR A 102 0.77 -10.60 -0.63
N ILE A 103 0.25 -9.84 -1.61
CA ILE A 103 0.99 -9.43 -2.82
C ILE A 103 2.17 -8.49 -2.53
N ASN A 104 2.19 -7.83 -1.39
CA ASN A 104 3.27 -6.96 -0.92
C ASN A 104 4.15 -7.65 0.12
N ALA A 105 3.82 -8.89 0.51
CA ALA A 105 4.60 -9.71 1.43
C ALA A 105 5.55 -10.68 0.70
N LEU A 106 5.54 -10.69 -0.62
CA LEU A 106 6.44 -11.49 -1.46
C LEU A 106 7.88 -11.00 -1.32
N ALA A 107 8.83 -11.93 -1.23
CA ALA A 107 10.24 -11.61 -1.14
C ALA A 107 11.10 -12.50 -2.04
N PHE A 108 12.21 -11.95 -2.58
CA PHE A 108 13.27 -12.72 -3.20
C PHE A 108 14.49 -12.79 -2.28
N SER A 109 15.05 -13.98 -2.11
CA SER A 109 16.27 -14.17 -1.34
C SER A 109 17.48 -13.53 -2.04
N LEU A 110 18.29 -12.80 -1.27
CA LEU A 110 19.60 -12.29 -1.68
C LEU A 110 20.75 -13.10 -1.08
N ASN A 111 20.45 -14.18 -0.38
CA ASN A 111 21.46 -15.01 0.29
C ASN A 111 22.17 -15.93 -0.73
N SER A 112 23.46 -16.16 -0.55
CA SER A 112 24.29 -16.93 -1.51
C SER A 112 23.80 -18.35 -1.76
N GLU A 113 23.18 -18.97 -0.77
CA GLU A 113 22.73 -20.37 -0.85
C GLU A 113 21.46 -20.56 -1.68
N ASN A 114 20.61 -19.53 -1.73
CA ASN A 114 19.31 -19.58 -2.38
C ASN A 114 18.96 -18.24 -3.08
N PHE A 115 19.96 -17.63 -3.70
CA PHE A 115 19.81 -16.36 -4.39
C PHE A 115 18.75 -16.43 -5.49
N GLY A 116 17.77 -15.52 -5.41
CA GLY A 116 16.67 -15.44 -6.35
C GLY A 116 15.48 -16.34 -6.02
N ASP A 117 15.55 -17.18 -4.97
CA ASP A 117 14.41 -17.98 -4.55
C ASP A 117 13.29 -17.07 -4.02
N LEU A 118 12.07 -17.37 -4.47
CA LEU A 118 10.87 -16.66 -4.02
C LEU A 118 10.39 -17.22 -2.68
N VAL A 119 10.15 -16.31 -1.73
CA VAL A 119 9.59 -16.61 -0.40
C VAL A 119 8.16 -16.06 -0.34
N ASP A 120 7.18 -16.95 -0.33
CA ASP A 120 5.74 -16.64 -0.34
C ASP A 120 4.97 -17.47 0.69
N PRO A 121 5.00 -17.11 1.97
CA PRO A 121 4.32 -17.88 3.03
C PRO A 121 2.80 -17.67 3.05
N PHE A 122 2.23 -16.72 2.29
CA PHE A 122 0.83 -16.33 2.32
C PHE A 122 0.07 -16.55 1.01
N ASN A 123 0.67 -17.27 0.05
CA ASN A 123 0.12 -17.50 -1.29
C ASN A 123 -0.12 -16.20 -2.10
N GLY A 124 0.72 -15.18 -1.90
CA GLY A 124 0.63 -13.91 -2.62
C GLY A 124 0.78 -14.04 -4.13
N VAL A 125 1.53 -15.04 -4.62
CA VAL A 125 1.62 -15.33 -6.07
C VAL A 125 0.27 -15.79 -6.64
N GLU A 126 -0.47 -16.60 -5.90
CA GLU A 126 -1.80 -17.02 -6.31
C GLU A 126 -2.80 -15.86 -6.29
N ASP A 127 -2.72 -14.99 -5.27
CA ASP A 127 -3.52 -13.78 -5.20
C ASP A 127 -3.19 -12.82 -6.35
N LEU A 128 -1.91 -12.71 -6.76
CA LEU A 128 -1.52 -11.93 -7.96
C LEU A 128 -2.15 -12.49 -9.24
N LYS A 129 -2.13 -13.82 -9.42
CA LYS A 129 -2.73 -14.47 -10.61
C LYS A 129 -4.24 -14.27 -10.64
N ASN A 130 -4.89 -14.37 -9.48
CA ASN A 130 -6.34 -14.25 -9.33
C ASN A 130 -6.77 -12.78 -9.27
N LYS A 131 -5.82 -11.82 -9.25
CA LYS A 131 -6.07 -10.38 -9.12
C LYS A 131 -6.84 -10.03 -7.85
N ILE A 132 -6.39 -10.50 -6.70
CA ILE A 132 -7.04 -10.32 -5.41
C ILE A 132 -6.15 -9.50 -4.48
N ILE A 133 -6.76 -8.54 -3.77
CA ILE A 133 -6.17 -7.82 -2.63
C ILE A 133 -6.64 -8.52 -1.36
N LYS A 134 -5.70 -9.13 -0.65
CA LYS A 134 -5.92 -9.90 0.56
C LYS A 134 -4.87 -9.60 1.61
N THR A 135 -5.24 -9.58 2.89
CA THR A 135 -4.30 -9.40 4.01
C THR A 135 -3.58 -10.70 4.36
N PRO A 136 -2.29 -10.68 4.78
CA PRO A 136 -1.58 -11.87 5.24
C PRO A 136 -2.23 -12.56 6.45
N LEU A 137 -2.78 -11.76 7.35
CA LEU A 137 -3.46 -12.18 8.58
C LEU A 137 -4.93 -11.77 8.55
N ASN A 138 -5.63 -11.96 9.67
CA ASN A 138 -7.03 -11.58 9.80
C ASN A 138 -7.25 -10.10 9.45
N PRO A 139 -8.13 -9.77 8.49
CA PRO A 139 -8.32 -8.40 8.00
C PRO A 139 -8.87 -7.45 9.09
N ASP A 140 -9.72 -7.92 10.00
CA ASP A 140 -10.23 -7.11 11.11
C ASP A 140 -9.08 -6.59 11.99
N ILE A 141 -8.11 -7.45 12.31
CA ILE A 141 -6.94 -7.07 13.10
C ILE A 141 -6.05 -6.13 12.27
N THR A 142 -5.77 -6.49 11.03
CA THR A 142 -4.91 -5.72 10.13
C THR A 142 -5.39 -4.28 9.93
N TYR A 143 -6.70 -4.07 9.78
CA TYR A 143 -7.29 -2.74 9.60
C TYR A 143 -7.53 -2.01 10.93
N SER A 144 -7.72 -2.75 12.01
CA SER A 144 -7.76 -2.16 13.35
C SER A 144 -6.38 -1.63 13.77
N ASP A 145 -5.31 -2.34 13.48
CA ASP A 145 -3.94 -1.98 13.84
C ASP A 145 -3.46 -0.72 13.11
N ASP A 146 -3.61 -0.66 11.79
CA ASP A 146 -3.35 0.55 10.99
C ASP A 146 -4.52 0.83 10.04
N PRO A 147 -5.45 1.72 10.43
CA PRO A 147 -6.63 2.03 9.62
C PRO A 147 -6.33 2.61 8.23
N LEU A 148 -5.13 3.16 8.00
CA LEU A 148 -4.73 3.61 6.67
C LEU A 148 -4.69 2.46 5.67
N ARG A 149 -4.49 1.23 6.13
CA ARG A 149 -4.50 0.04 5.27
C ARG A 149 -5.84 -0.18 4.56
N MET A 150 -6.95 0.32 5.12
CA MET A 150 -8.26 0.33 4.43
C MET A 150 -8.22 1.16 3.15
N MET A 151 -7.68 2.39 3.24
CA MET A 151 -7.47 3.25 2.07
C MET A 151 -6.49 2.64 1.07
N ARG A 152 -5.42 2.02 1.58
CA ARG A 152 -4.41 1.33 0.76
C ARG A 152 -5.00 0.12 0.01
N ALA A 153 -5.91 -0.66 0.63
CA ALA A 153 -6.62 -1.76 -0.03
C ALA A 153 -7.37 -1.26 -1.26
N ILE A 154 -8.17 -0.22 -1.07
CA ILE A 154 -8.96 0.40 -2.14
C ILE A 154 -8.04 1.00 -3.21
N ARG A 155 -6.98 1.69 -2.82
CA ARG A 155 -6.00 2.22 -3.77
C ARG A 155 -5.33 1.13 -4.61
N PHE A 156 -4.85 0.05 -3.99
CA PHE A 156 -4.21 -1.03 -4.74
C PHE A 156 -5.20 -1.76 -5.64
N ALA A 157 -6.43 -1.99 -5.19
CA ALA A 157 -7.50 -2.54 -6.04
C ALA A 157 -7.71 -1.67 -7.29
N THR A 158 -7.76 -0.34 -7.11
CA THR A 158 -7.92 0.61 -8.22
C THR A 158 -6.71 0.62 -9.17
N GLN A 159 -5.49 0.77 -8.63
CA GLN A 159 -4.26 0.90 -9.43
C GLN A 159 -3.86 -0.38 -10.17
N LEU A 160 -4.18 -1.55 -9.59
CA LEU A 160 -3.85 -2.85 -10.18
C LEU A 160 -5.02 -3.43 -10.98
N ASN A 161 -6.20 -2.83 -10.87
CA ASN A 161 -7.46 -3.38 -11.38
C ASN A 161 -7.71 -4.80 -10.81
N PHE A 162 -7.61 -4.92 -9.48
CA PHE A 162 -7.80 -6.14 -8.70
C PHE A 162 -9.07 -6.02 -7.87
N GLU A 163 -9.65 -7.17 -7.49
CA GLU A 163 -10.76 -7.24 -6.56
C GLU A 163 -10.25 -7.28 -5.11
N ILE A 164 -11.00 -6.69 -4.19
CA ILE A 164 -10.74 -6.85 -2.76
C ILE A 164 -11.48 -8.10 -2.28
N GLU A 165 -10.77 -9.00 -1.57
CA GLU A 165 -11.39 -10.18 -0.96
C GLU A 165 -12.61 -9.81 -0.12
N SER A 166 -13.66 -10.65 -0.13
CA SER A 166 -14.92 -10.37 0.56
C SER A 166 -14.77 -10.09 2.05
N ASP A 167 -13.97 -10.91 2.74
CA ASP A 167 -13.72 -10.75 4.18
C ASP A 167 -12.97 -9.44 4.47
N SER A 168 -12.07 -9.04 3.58
CA SER A 168 -11.38 -7.75 3.62
C SER A 168 -12.34 -6.58 3.44
N LEU A 169 -13.28 -6.64 2.48
CA LEU A 169 -14.30 -5.60 2.28
C LEU A 169 -15.22 -5.46 3.49
N GLU A 170 -15.66 -6.57 4.06
CA GLU A 170 -16.47 -6.57 5.29
C GLU A 170 -15.70 -5.96 6.45
N ALA A 171 -14.43 -6.34 6.63
CA ALA A 171 -13.57 -5.81 7.68
C ALA A 171 -13.31 -4.29 7.51
N ILE A 172 -13.17 -3.78 6.27
CA ILE A 172 -13.08 -2.34 6.01
C ILE A 172 -14.35 -1.64 6.50
N SER A 173 -15.53 -2.13 6.11
CA SER A 173 -16.81 -1.54 6.50
C SER A 173 -17.02 -1.53 8.02
N LYS A 174 -16.60 -2.59 8.69
CA LYS A 174 -16.67 -2.73 10.15
C LYS A 174 -15.73 -1.79 10.90
N ASN A 175 -14.53 -1.57 10.36
CA ASN A 175 -13.48 -0.77 11.01
C ASN A 175 -13.44 0.69 10.50
N LYS A 176 -14.35 1.11 9.62
CA LYS A 176 -14.32 2.43 8.95
C LYS A 176 -14.16 3.61 9.89
N ASP A 177 -14.79 3.58 11.05
CA ASP A 177 -14.76 4.70 12.01
C ASP A 177 -13.35 4.93 12.59
N ARG A 178 -12.49 3.92 12.55
CA ARG A 178 -11.09 4.04 12.96
C ARG A 178 -10.26 4.92 12.04
N ILE A 179 -10.74 5.25 10.84
CA ILE A 179 -10.05 6.17 9.93
C ILE A 179 -9.84 7.55 10.56
N ASN A 180 -10.68 7.92 11.54
CA ASN A 180 -10.60 9.20 12.26
C ASN A 180 -9.30 9.39 13.06
N ILE A 181 -8.53 8.34 13.37
CA ILE A 181 -7.22 8.46 14.01
C ILE A 181 -6.08 8.77 13.01
N ILE A 182 -6.39 8.72 11.71
CA ILE A 182 -5.41 9.01 10.64
C ILE A 182 -5.43 10.51 10.34
N SER A 183 -4.25 11.10 10.16
CA SER A 183 -4.17 12.51 9.76
C SER A 183 -4.77 12.73 8.36
N GLY A 184 -5.47 13.86 8.19
CA GLY A 184 -6.07 14.23 6.90
C GLY A 184 -5.07 14.24 5.74
N GLU A 185 -3.83 14.68 5.99
CA GLU A 185 -2.73 14.66 5.02
C GLU A 185 -2.50 13.25 4.43
N ARG A 186 -2.45 12.22 5.27
CA ARG A 186 -2.25 10.84 4.81
C ARG A 186 -3.46 10.29 4.05
N ILE A 187 -4.67 10.68 4.45
CA ILE A 187 -5.89 10.31 3.73
C ILE A 187 -5.88 10.94 2.34
N VAL A 188 -5.55 12.22 2.24
CA VAL A 188 -5.44 12.95 0.97
C VAL A 188 -4.36 12.34 0.07
N ASP A 189 -3.22 11.92 0.61
CA ASP A 189 -2.18 11.24 -0.15
C ASP A 189 -2.68 9.93 -0.79
N GLU A 190 -3.48 9.15 -0.10
CA GLU A 190 -4.07 7.93 -0.69
C GLU A 190 -5.18 8.27 -1.70
N LEU A 191 -6.00 9.31 -1.46
CA LEU A 191 -6.98 9.80 -2.44
C LEU A 191 -6.32 10.30 -3.72
N HIS A 192 -5.22 11.07 -3.61
CA HIS A 192 -4.43 11.50 -4.77
C HIS A 192 -3.94 10.31 -5.60
N LYS A 193 -3.47 9.25 -4.96
CA LYS A 193 -3.01 8.03 -5.65
C LYS A 193 -4.15 7.25 -6.31
N ILE A 194 -5.37 7.31 -5.75
CA ILE A 194 -6.58 6.77 -6.39
C ILE A 194 -6.92 7.61 -7.63
N LEU A 195 -6.94 8.93 -7.51
CA LEU A 195 -7.22 9.85 -8.63
C LEU A 195 -6.17 9.76 -9.74
N ALA A 196 -4.91 9.45 -9.40
CA ALA A 196 -3.84 9.25 -10.36
C ALA A 196 -3.93 7.94 -11.16
N SER A 197 -4.87 7.05 -10.81
CA SER A 197 -5.07 5.79 -11.54
C SER A 197 -5.82 6.01 -12.86
N ASP A 198 -5.83 5.00 -13.73
CA ASP A 198 -6.49 5.05 -15.04
C ASP A 198 -8.03 5.14 -14.90
N LYS A 199 -8.57 4.57 -13.82
CA LYS A 199 -10.01 4.52 -13.57
C LYS A 199 -10.35 4.78 -12.10
N PRO A 200 -10.28 6.03 -11.65
CA PRO A 200 -10.53 6.43 -10.25
C PRO A 200 -11.90 6.04 -9.72
N SER A 201 -12.93 5.98 -10.59
CA SER A 201 -14.29 5.60 -10.20
C SER A 201 -14.34 4.29 -9.43
N ILE A 202 -13.50 3.31 -9.75
CA ILE A 202 -13.40 2.01 -9.04
C ILE A 202 -13.11 2.27 -7.55
N GLY A 203 -12.11 3.10 -7.25
CA GLY A 203 -11.72 3.43 -5.88
C GLY A 203 -12.82 4.19 -5.13
N PHE A 204 -13.41 5.21 -5.76
CA PHE A 204 -14.49 5.97 -5.14
C PHE A 204 -15.74 5.13 -4.89
N LEU A 205 -16.06 4.17 -5.77
CA LEU A 205 -17.14 3.22 -5.54
C LEU A 205 -16.87 2.31 -4.34
N HIS A 206 -15.64 1.80 -4.19
CA HIS A 206 -15.26 1.03 -3.00
C HIS A 206 -15.31 1.87 -1.72
N LEU A 207 -14.82 3.13 -1.76
CA LEU A 207 -14.93 4.05 -0.63
C LEU A 207 -16.39 4.29 -0.23
N TYR A 208 -17.27 4.45 -1.20
CA TYR A 208 -18.70 4.62 -0.98
C TYR A 208 -19.36 3.36 -0.41
N GLN A 209 -19.14 2.19 -1.04
CA GLN A 209 -19.70 0.91 -0.62
C GLN A 209 -19.29 0.50 0.81
N THR A 210 -18.07 0.80 1.21
CA THR A 210 -17.55 0.52 2.55
C THR A 210 -17.97 1.55 3.60
N GLY A 211 -18.54 2.69 3.17
CA GLY A 211 -18.92 3.80 4.02
C GLY A 211 -17.73 4.65 4.50
N LEU A 212 -16.53 4.42 3.97
CA LEU A 212 -15.36 5.29 4.24
C LEU A 212 -15.58 6.68 3.66
N LEU A 213 -16.22 6.78 2.48
CA LEU A 213 -16.44 8.04 1.79
C LEU A 213 -17.29 9.00 2.62
N ASP A 214 -18.28 8.48 3.37
CA ASP A 214 -19.15 9.27 4.27
C ASP A 214 -18.36 9.98 5.37
N ILE A 215 -17.20 9.41 5.75
CA ILE A 215 -16.36 9.95 6.83
C ILE A 215 -15.32 10.92 6.27
N ILE A 216 -14.69 10.56 5.13
CA ILE A 216 -13.53 11.31 4.61
C ILE A 216 -13.90 12.42 3.64
N LEU A 217 -15.04 12.29 2.93
CA LEU A 217 -15.53 13.27 1.94
C LEU A 217 -17.07 13.23 1.84
N PRO A 218 -17.79 13.61 2.91
CA PRO A 218 -19.25 13.55 2.97
C PRO A 218 -19.95 14.41 1.90
N GLU A 219 -19.28 15.46 1.43
CA GLU A 219 -19.80 16.34 0.37
C GLU A 219 -20.00 15.57 -0.94
N LEU A 220 -19.11 14.61 -1.24
CA LEU A 220 -19.24 13.80 -2.45
C LEU A 220 -20.36 12.78 -2.31
N THR A 221 -20.54 12.16 -1.13
CA THR A 221 -21.67 11.24 -0.91
C THR A 221 -23.00 11.94 -0.93
N ALA A 222 -23.06 13.21 -0.52
CA ALA A 222 -24.28 14.02 -0.58
C ALA A 222 -24.82 14.20 -2.01
N LEU A 223 -23.96 14.05 -3.04
CA LEU A 223 -24.38 14.09 -4.45
C LEU A 223 -25.19 12.87 -4.89
N ASN A 224 -25.25 11.81 -4.06
CA ASN A 224 -26.04 10.61 -4.35
C ASN A 224 -27.55 10.80 -4.19
N ASN A 225 -28.02 11.99 -3.82
CA ASN A 225 -29.43 12.31 -3.74
C ASN A 225 -29.98 12.53 -5.15
N VAL A 226 -31.03 11.78 -5.50
CA VAL A 226 -31.78 12.00 -6.74
C VAL A 226 -32.82 13.08 -6.44
N GLU A 227 -32.68 14.28 -6.99
CA GLU A 227 -33.68 15.31 -6.94
C GLU A 227 -34.71 15.09 -8.05
N GLU A 228 -35.98 14.97 -7.68
CA GLU A 228 -37.10 15.13 -8.62
C GLU A 228 -37.46 16.62 -8.71
N VAL A 229 -37.18 17.24 -9.84
CA VAL A 229 -37.62 18.62 -10.12
C VAL A 229 -38.61 18.55 -11.27
N GLU A 230 -39.80 19.08 -11.03
CA GLU A 230 -40.92 19.18 -12.01
C GLU A 230 -41.30 17.86 -12.71
N GLY A 231 -41.23 16.72 -11.99
CA GLY A 231 -41.58 15.39 -12.54
C GLY A 231 -40.51 14.77 -13.48
N HIS A 232 -39.31 15.36 -13.54
CA HIS A 232 -38.16 14.78 -14.22
C HIS A 232 -37.16 14.26 -13.21
N THR A 233 -36.83 12.97 -13.33
CA THR A 233 -35.77 12.34 -12.54
C THR A 233 -34.42 12.80 -13.08
N HIS A 234 -33.65 13.57 -12.32
CA HIS A 234 -32.28 13.94 -12.70
C HIS A 234 -31.33 12.75 -12.54
N LYS A 235 -30.29 12.72 -13.37
CA LYS A 235 -29.19 11.74 -13.21
C LYS A 235 -28.62 11.88 -11.80
N ASN A 236 -28.28 10.72 -11.19
CA ASN A 236 -27.58 10.71 -9.92
C ASN A 236 -26.22 11.40 -10.08
N ASN A 237 -26.06 12.55 -9.44
CA ASN A 237 -24.88 13.40 -9.62
C ASN A 237 -23.61 12.74 -9.12
N PHE A 238 -23.68 11.85 -8.11
CA PHE A 238 -22.53 11.09 -7.63
C PHE A 238 -21.91 10.23 -8.75
N TYR A 239 -22.70 9.35 -9.36
CA TYR A 239 -22.21 8.48 -10.43
C TYR A 239 -21.78 9.27 -11.67
N HIS A 240 -22.51 10.34 -11.97
CA HIS A 240 -22.14 11.22 -13.08
C HIS A 240 -20.78 11.90 -12.83
N THR A 241 -20.53 12.38 -11.61
CA THR A 241 -19.22 12.97 -11.25
C THR A 241 -18.09 11.94 -11.43
N LEU A 242 -18.28 10.69 -11.00
CA LEU A 242 -17.28 9.64 -11.19
C LEU A 242 -17.02 9.34 -12.67
N GLU A 243 -18.07 9.33 -13.51
CA GLU A 243 -17.94 9.17 -14.96
C GLU A 243 -17.14 10.33 -15.59
N VAL A 244 -17.39 11.57 -15.16
CA VAL A 244 -16.64 12.75 -15.61
C VAL A 244 -15.17 12.64 -15.27
N VAL A 245 -14.85 12.22 -14.04
CA VAL A 245 -13.45 12.03 -13.61
C VAL A 245 -12.76 10.96 -14.46
N ASP A 246 -13.39 9.81 -14.70
CA ASP A 246 -12.84 8.77 -15.55
C ASP A 246 -12.59 9.27 -16.98
N ASN A 247 -13.48 10.11 -17.54
CA ASN A 247 -13.34 10.67 -18.89
C ASN A 247 -12.22 11.73 -19.00
N ILE A 248 -11.83 12.35 -17.87
CA ILE A 248 -10.71 13.30 -17.84
C ILE A 248 -9.36 12.56 -17.81
N CYS A 249 -9.27 11.40 -17.19
CA CYS A 249 -8.02 10.66 -16.96
C CYS A 249 -7.16 10.45 -18.22
N PRO A 250 -7.70 10.09 -19.40
CA PRO A 250 -6.89 9.93 -20.60
C PRO A 250 -6.30 11.25 -21.15
N ASN A 251 -6.78 12.41 -20.68
CA ASN A 251 -6.43 13.72 -21.21
C ASN A 251 -5.39 14.47 -20.36
N THR A 252 -5.16 14.04 -19.13
CA THR A 252 -4.21 14.69 -18.22
C THR A 252 -3.73 13.78 -17.11
N ASP A 253 -2.43 13.87 -16.79
CA ASP A 253 -1.81 13.25 -15.61
C ASP A 253 -1.80 14.19 -14.40
N ASP A 254 -2.26 15.44 -14.58
CA ASP A 254 -2.35 16.39 -13.47
C ASP A 254 -3.52 16.03 -12.54
N VAL A 255 -3.18 15.49 -11.38
CA VAL A 255 -4.15 15.06 -10.36
C VAL A 255 -5.02 16.21 -9.87
N TRP A 256 -4.49 17.45 -9.87
CA TRP A 256 -5.27 18.63 -9.46
C TRP A 256 -6.39 19.02 -10.43
N LEU A 257 -6.24 18.64 -11.71
CA LEU A 257 -7.30 18.80 -12.70
C LEU A 257 -8.36 17.68 -12.64
N ARG A 258 -8.04 16.58 -11.95
CA ARG A 258 -8.97 15.46 -11.73
C ARG A 258 -9.83 15.63 -10.46
N TRP A 259 -9.43 16.58 -9.56
CA TRP A 259 -10.22 17.01 -8.42
C TRP A 259 -11.33 17.98 -8.86
#